data_48ee417d116e091424377780faa9784d
#
_entry.id   48ee417d116e091424377780faa9784d
#
_cell.length_a   1.000
_cell.length_b   1.000
_cell.length_c   1.000
_cell.angle_alpha   90.00
_cell.angle_beta   90.00
_cell.angle_gamma   90.00
#
_symmetry.space_group_name_H-M   'P 1'
#
loop_
_entity.id
_entity.type
_entity.pdbx_description
1 polymer ?
#
loop_
_entity_poly.entity_id
_entity_poly.type
_entity_poly.pdbx_seq_one_letter_code
_entity_poly.pdbx_strand_id
1 'polypeptide(L)'
;LIRRQRQMCIRDSLCNDLKNRHVTRLREGKCEFRQGFAFNDLLTNLERIAAHCSNVAVAMIETETSEFDTHEYLKSVRHMKDDAYLECFDSYARKYSIPPTKKEKKNK
;
A
#
# COMPACT_ATOMS: atom_id res chain seq x y z
N LEU A 1 -14.35 -7.12 -0.50
CA LEU A 1 -13.17 -7.94 -0.15
C LEU A 1 -12.06 -7.83 -1.19
N ILE A 2 -12.35 -8.05 -2.45
CA ILE A 2 -11.41 -7.88 -3.56
C ILE A 2 -10.86 -6.43 -3.59
N ARG A 3 -11.73 -5.44 -3.46
CA ARG A 3 -11.38 -4.02 -3.42
C ARG A 3 -10.37 -3.71 -2.31
N ARG A 4 -10.53 -4.34 -1.17
CA ARG A 4 -9.67 -4.14 -0.01
C ARG A 4 -8.28 -4.77 -0.16
N GLN A 5 -8.19 -6.00 -0.69
CA GLN A 5 -6.89 -6.62 -0.98
C GLN A 5 -6.07 -5.80 -1.98
N ARG A 6 -6.72 -5.19 -2.95
CA ARG A 6 -6.09 -4.27 -3.90
C ARG A 6 -5.53 -3.05 -3.21
N GLN A 7 -6.28 -2.47 -2.28
CA GLN A 7 -5.81 -1.34 -1.47
C GLN A 7 -4.62 -1.72 -0.59
N MET A 8 -4.59 -2.94 -0.03
CA MET A 8 -3.44 -3.43 0.73
C MET A 8 -2.18 -3.58 -0.14
N CYS A 9 -2.30 -4.15 -1.34
CA CYS A 9 -1.18 -4.28 -2.29
C CYS A 9 -0.66 -2.91 -2.75
N ILE A 10 -1.56 -1.96 -3.02
CA ILE A 10 -1.20 -0.58 -3.40
C ILE A 10 -0.52 0.11 -2.22
N ARG A 11 -1.02 -0.05 -1.00
CA ARG A 11 -0.40 0.49 0.21
C ARG A 11 1.03 0.01 0.37
N ASP A 12 1.26 -1.29 0.25
CA ASP A 12 2.59 -1.87 0.40
C ASP A 12 3.55 -1.36 -0.67
N SER A 13 3.09 -1.25 -1.91
CA SER A 13 3.84 -0.68 -3.01
C SER A 13 4.20 0.79 -2.76
N LEU A 14 3.24 1.60 -2.29
CA LEU A 14 3.46 3.00 -1.94
C LEU A 14 4.45 3.16 -0.78
N CYS A 15 4.34 2.33 0.25
CA CYS A 15 5.27 2.36 1.39
C CYS A 15 6.69 2.03 0.95
N ASN A 16 6.87 1.02 0.12
CA ASN A 16 8.18 0.66 -0.42
C ASN A 16 8.76 1.78 -1.29
N ASP A 17 7.96 2.40 -2.14
CA ASP A 17 8.40 3.52 -2.97
C ASP A 17 8.82 4.73 -2.11
N LEU A 18 8.05 5.06 -1.08
CA LEU A 18 8.40 6.12 -0.13
C LEU A 18 9.70 5.83 0.63
N LYS A 19 9.90 4.58 1.06
CA LYS A 19 11.15 4.14 1.71
C LYS A 19 12.34 4.28 0.77
N ASN A 20 12.21 3.86 -0.47
CA ASN A 20 13.25 3.95 -1.48
C ASN A 20 13.61 5.41 -1.80
N ARG A 21 12.61 6.27 -1.94
CA ARG A 21 12.81 7.71 -2.14
C ARG A 21 13.49 8.36 -0.94
N HIS A 22 13.15 7.92 0.26
CA HIS A 22 13.78 8.42 1.49
C HIS A 22 15.27 8.04 1.56
N VAL A 23 15.60 6.77 1.27
CA VAL A 23 16.99 6.30 1.20
C VAL A 23 17.78 7.11 0.16
N THR A 24 17.19 7.39 -1.00
CA THR A 24 17.80 8.21 -2.03
C THR A 24 18.08 9.62 -1.54
N ARG A 25 17.15 10.26 -0.84
CA ARG A 25 17.36 11.60 -0.25
C ARG A 25 18.48 11.63 0.79
N LEU A 26 18.55 10.60 1.64
CA LEU A 26 19.63 10.45 2.62
C LEU A 26 20.99 10.31 1.93
N ARG A 27 21.05 9.48 0.89
CA ARG A 27 22.29 9.27 0.10
C ARG A 27 22.74 10.53 -0.62
N GLU A 28 21.82 11.35 -1.10
CA GLU A 28 22.10 12.61 -1.79
C GLU A 28 22.36 13.78 -0.82
N GLY A 29 22.33 13.56 0.48
CA GLY A 29 22.52 14.59 1.49
C GLY A 29 21.42 15.64 1.57
N LYS A 30 20.23 15.35 1.05
CA LYS A 30 19.07 16.25 1.03
C LYS A 30 18.19 16.16 2.28
N CYS A 31 18.52 15.25 3.17
CA CYS A 31 17.76 15.02 4.40
C CYS A 31 18.75 14.79 5.56
N GLU A 32 18.53 15.45 6.68
CA GLU A 32 19.28 15.18 7.89
C GLU A 32 18.86 13.86 8.53
N PHE A 33 19.78 13.18 9.19
CA PHE A 33 19.50 11.91 9.88
C PHE A 33 18.34 12.00 10.86
N ARG A 34 18.28 13.08 11.63
CA ARG A 34 17.20 13.30 12.60
C ARG A 34 15.83 13.36 11.93
N GLN A 35 15.72 14.09 10.83
CA GLN A 35 14.50 14.16 10.03
C GLN A 35 14.18 12.83 9.37
N GLY A 36 15.20 12.08 8.97
CA GLY A 36 15.07 10.75 8.40
C GLY A 36 14.45 9.74 9.37
N PHE A 37 14.87 9.76 10.63
CA PHE A 37 14.28 8.92 11.67
C PHE A 37 12.82 9.27 11.93
N ALA A 38 12.51 10.58 12.05
CA ALA A 38 11.12 11.02 12.24
C ALA A 38 10.22 10.61 11.06
N PHE A 39 10.71 10.71 9.84
CA PHE A 39 9.97 10.25 8.66
C PHE A 39 9.72 8.75 8.69
N ASN A 40 10.73 7.96 9.03
CA ASN A 40 10.60 6.50 9.11
C ASN A 40 9.59 6.08 10.19
N ASP A 41 9.63 6.71 11.36
CA ASP A 41 8.67 6.46 12.43
C ASP A 41 7.25 6.82 12.03
N LEU A 42 7.07 7.98 11.39
CA LEU A 42 5.77 8.39 10.85
C LEU A 42 5.24 7.38 9.84
N LEU A 43 6.06 6.95 8.89
CA LEU A 43 5.66 5.99 7.87
C LEU A 43 5.29 4.63 8.49
N THR A 44 6.07 4.15 9.47
CA THR A 44 5.78 2.91 10.20
C THR A 44 4.43 2.99 10.94
N ASN A 45 4.16 4.10 11.60
CA ASN A 45 2.88 4.31 12.29
C ASN A 45 1.70 4.36 11.32
N LEU A 46 1.85 5.00 10.17
CA LEU A 46 0.82 5.02 9.13
C LEU A 46 0.59 3.63 8.53
N GLU A 47 1.63 2.84 8.32
CA GLU A 47 1.51 1.43 7.91
C GLU A 47 0.68 0.61 8.93
N ARG A 48 0.96 0.79 10.23
CA ARG A 48 0.23 0.12 11.31
C ARG A 48 -1.24 0.53 11.35
N ILE A 49 -1.53 1.81 11.25
CA ILE A 49 -2.92 2.31 11.20
C ILE A 49 -3.66 1.69 10.03
N ALA A 50 -3.08 1.68 8.85
CA ALA A 50 -3.67 1.07 7.67
C ALA A 50 -3.89 -0.45 7.84
N ALA A 51 -2.96 -1.16 8.48
CA ALA A 51 -3.10 -2.58 8.79
C ALA A 51 -4.25 -2.84 9.77
N HIS A 52 -4.38 -2.02 10.82
CA HIS A 52 -5.49 -2.14 11.78
C HIS A 52 -6.83 -1.85 11.12
N CYS A 53 -6.94 -0.83 10.29
CA CYS A 53 -8.15 -0.55 9.50
C CYS A 53 -8.52 -1.75 8.61
N SER A 54 -7.53 -2.39 8.03
CA SER A 54 -7.71 -3.60 7.24
C SER A 54 -8.27 -4.75 8.08
N ASN A 55 -7.76 -4.96 9.28
CA ASN A 55 -8.24 -6.00 10.19
C ASN A 55 -9.67 -5.75 10.66
N VAL A 56 -10.01 -4.50 10.98
CA VAL A 56 -11.38 -4.11 11.34
C VAL A 56 -12.35 -4.42 10.21
N ALA A 57 -12.01 -4.09 8.98
CA ALA A 57 -12.87 -4.38 7.83
C ALA A 57 -13.04 -5.88 7.58
N VAL A 58 -12.02 -6.73 7.85
CA VAL A 58 -12.17 -8.20 7.83
C VAL A 58 -13.14 -8.67 8.90
N ALA A 59 -12.97 -8.20 10.13
CA ALA A 59 -13.85 -8.56 11.23
C ALA A 59 -15.32 -8.18 10.96
N MET A 60 -15.56 -7.03 10.35
CA MET A 60 -16.90 -6.61 9.94
C MET A 60 -17.52 -7.58 8.92
N ILE A 61 -16.75 -8.03 7.96
CA ILE A 61 -17.22 -9.01 6.95
C ILE A 61 -17.49 -10.36 7.60
N GLU A 62 -16.62 -10.81 8.50
CA GLU A 62 -16.81 -12.07 9.25
C GLU A 62 -18.07 -12.06 10.10
N THR A 63 -18.43 -10.92 10.70
CA THR A 63 -19.67 -10.77 11.46
C THR A 63 -20.92 -10.79 10.60
N GLU A 64 -20.86 -10.33 9.37
CA GLU A 64 -21.98 -10.35 8.43
C GLU A 64 -22.21 -11.72 7.79
N THR A 65 -21.17 -12.53 7.68
CA THR A 65 -21.17 -13.85 7.05
C THR A 65 -20.66 -14.91 8.01
N SER A 66 -21.54 -15.43 8.85
CA SER A 66 -21.20 -16.37 9.94
C SER A 66 -20.63 -17.74 9.50
N GLU A 67 -20.67 -18.06 8.22
CA GLU A 67 -20.13 -19.31 7.65
C GLU A 67 -18.90 -19.12 6.77
N PHE A 68 -18.29 -17.96 6.83
CA PHE A 68 -17.27 -17.56 5.85
C PHE A 68 -15.85 -17.72 6.40
N ASP A 69 -15.08 -18.65 5.84
CA ASP A 69 -13.64 -18.76 6.12
C ASP A 69 -12.87 -17.71 5.31
N THR A 70 -12.49 -16.64 5.99
CA THR A 70 -11.77 -15.52 5.40
C THR A 70 -10.42 -15.93 4.79
N HIS A 71 -9.75 -16.92 5.39
CA HIS A 71 -8.48 -17.41 4.87
C HIS A 71 -8.62 -18.17 3.55
N GLU A 72 -9.64 -19.02 3.43
CA GLU A 72 -9.93 -19.71 2.15
C GLU A 72 -10.32 -18.70 1.07
N TYR A 73 -11.14 -17.74 1.40
CA TYR A 73 -11.55 -16.70 0.46
C TYR A 73 -10.36 -15.85 0.01
N LEU A 74 -9.48 -15.44 0.89
CA LEU A 74 -8.28 -14.68 0.55
C LEU A 74 -7.34 -15.48 -0.35
N LYS A 75 -7.21 -16.79 -0.13
CA LYS A 75 -6.46 -17.69 -1.02
C LYS A 75 -7.10 -17.78 -2.40
N SER A 76 -8.43 -17.95 -2.48
CA SER A 76 -9.13 -18.03 -3.76
C SER A 76 -9.02 -16.74 -4.56
N VAL A 77 -9.10 -15.58 -3.90
CA VAL A 77 -8.95 -14.27 -4.55
C VAL A 77 -7.54 -14.04 -5.07
N ARG A 78 -6.51 -14.53 -4.37
CA ARG A 78 -5.11 -14.46 -4.85
C ARG A 78 -4.90 -15.26 -6.13
N HIS A 79 -5.65 -16.33 -6.33
CA HIS A 79 -5.62 -17.16 -7.55
C HIS A 79 -6.51 -16.61 -8.67
N MET A 80 -7.48 -15.76 -8.35
CA MET A 80 -8.34 -15.08 -9.33
C MET A 80 -7.68 -13.81 -9.88
N LYS A 81 -6.68 -13.99 -10.72
CA LYS A 81 -6.14 -12.88 -11.54
C LYS A 81 -7.03 -12.71 -12.78
N ASP A 82 -8.23 -12.21 -12.60
CA ASP A 82 -9.08 -11.85 -13.73
C ASP A 82 -8.79 -10.42 -14.22
N ASP A 83 -9.26 -10.09 -15.43
CA ASP A 83 -9.05 -8.78 -16.05
C ASP A 83 -9.67 -7.65 -15.22
N ALA A 84 -10.80 -7.90 -14.58
CA ALA A 84 -11.46 -6.93 -13.70
C ALA A 84 -10.60 -6.58 -12.46
N TYR A 85 -9.89 -7.56 -11.90
CA TYR A 85 -8.93 -7.32 -10.81
C TYR A 85 -7.80 -6.40 -11.26
N LEU A 86 -7.21 -6.67 -12.41
CA LEU A 86 -6.10 -5.88 -12.96
C LEU A 86 -6.52 -4.45 -13.30
N GLU A 87 -7.67 -4.26 -13.91
CA GLU A 87 -8.21 -2.92 -14.21
C GLU A 87 -8.44 -2.08 -12.95
N CYS A 88 -9.02 -2.67 -11.92
CA CYS A 88 -9.22 -1.97 -10.65
C CYS A 88 -7.90 -1.68 -9.94
N PHE A 89 -6.94 -2.60 -9.98
CA PHE A 89 -5.60 -2.38 -9.44
C PHE A 89 -4.94 -1.18 -10.11
N ASP A 90 -4.93 -1.14 -11.44
CA ASP A 90 -4.36 -0.04 -12.21
C ASP A 90 -5.06 1.30 -11.94
N SER A 91 -6.37 1.30 -11.82
CA SER A 91 -7.17 2.48 -11.47
C SER A 91 -6.76 3.05 -10.12
N TYR A 92 -6.67 2.21 -9.08
CA TYR A 92 -6.26 2.64 -7.74
C TYR A 92 -4.79 3.03 -7.69
N ALA A 93 -3.90 2.31 -8.38
CA ALA A 93 -2.50 2.64 -8.46
C ALA A 93 -2.28 4.03 -9.09
N ARG A 94 -3.04 4.37 -10.13
CA ARG A 94 -3.03 5.71 -10.74
C ARG A 94 -3.58 6.78 -9.79
N LYS A 95 -4.70 6.50 -9.13
CA LYS A 95 -5.34 7.43 -8.20
C LYS A 95 -4.44 7.82 -7.02
N TYR A 96 -3.68 6.88 -6.51
CA TYR A 96 -2.81 7.06 -5.34
C TYR A 96 -1.32 7.12 -5.70
N SER A 97 -0.99 7.31 -6.97
CA SER A 97 0.40 7.42 -7.41
C SER A 97 1.11 8.63 -6.78
N ILE A 98 2.37 8.42 -6.40
CA ILE A 98 3.22 9.48 -5.89
C ILE A 98 3.70 10.33 -7.07
N PRO A 99 3.68 11.69 -6.97
CA PRO A 99 4.19 12.54 -8.03
C PRO A 99 5.64 12.20 -8.39
N PRO A 100 6.02 12.22 -9.66
CA PRO A 100 7.39 11.95 -10.07
C PRO A 100 8.35 13.01 -9.52
N THR A 101 9.54 12.58 -9.17
CA THR A 101 10.60 13.48 -8.71
C THR A 101 11.07 14.39 -9.85
N LYS A 102 11.68 15.53 -9.51
CA LYS A 102 12.23 16.46 -10.51
C LYS A 102 13.24 15.81 -11.46
N LYS A 103 13.94 14.76 -11.01
CA LYS A 103 14.88 14.00 -11.85
C LYS A 103 14.17 13.10 -12.86
N GLU A 104 13.09 12.46 -12.45
CA GLU A 104 12.28 11.60 -13.34
C GLU A 104 11.59 12.42 -14.45
N LYS A 105 11.23 13.68 -14.15
CA LYS A 105 10.66 14.59 -15.16
C LYS A 105 11.68 15.04 -16.22
N LYS A 106 12.98 15.03 -15.92
CA LYS A 106 14.01 15.41 -16.88
C LYS A 106 14.43 14.28 -17.82
N ASN A 107 14.13 13.02 -17.46
CA ASN A 107 14.49 11.85 -18.26
C ASN A 107 13.34 11.41 -19.21
N LYS A 108 12.26 12.14 -19.23
CA LYS A 108 11.18 12.03 -20.20
C LYS A 108 11.22 13.23 -21.14
#